data_a6dfe86a017fe9940c906f922472708c
#
_entry.id   a6dfe86a017fe9940c906f922472708c
#
_cell.length_a   1.000
_cell.length_b   1.000
_cell.length_c   1.000
_cell.angle_alpha   90.00
_cell.angle_beta   90.00
_cell.angle_gamma   90.00
#
_symmetry.space_group_name_H-M   'P 1'
#
loop_
_entity.id
_entity.type
_entity.pdbx_description
1 polymer ?
#
loop_
_entity_poly.entity_id
_entity_poly.type
_entity_poly.pdbx_seq_one_letter_code
_entity_poly.pdbx_strand_id
1 'polypeptide(L)'
;MKLYIIRHGETSWNKAKKLQGRKDIMLDADGIRLAELTGEGMKDIDFDLAISSPLMRARQTAELVLAGREIPMITDKRIIEMSFGKWEGESVRHSEIVTEEFADKFFHDPYHCPKAPGGESFRDVLERTADFYQSLIQNQAYKDANILISTHGAASRCLLANFYEDKTDIWRGGVPKNCSVCIAEVTDGVGVLLEKDKIYYEE
;
A
#
# COMPACT_ATOMS: atom_id res chain seq x y z
N MET A 1 -11.58 -13.64 8.30
CA MET A 1 -10.22 -13.49 7.72
C MET A 1 -9.52 -12.31 8.36
N LYS A 2 -8.19 -12.37 8.47
CA LYS A 2 -7.37 -11.22 8.87
C LYS A 2 -6.51 -10.74 7.71
N LEU A 3 -6.47 -9.44 7.51
CA LEU A 3 -5.71 -8.79 6.47
C LEU A 3 -4.57 -7.98 7.10
N TYR A 4 -3.34 -8.23 6.68
CA TYR A 4 -2.14 -7.52 7.10
C TYR A 4 -1.63 -6.70 5.91
N ILE A 5 -2.01 -5.43 5.86
CA ILE A 5 -1.76 -4.54 4.74
C ILE A 5 -0.47 -3.77 5.00
N ILE A 6 0.59 -4.09 4.28
CA ILE A 6 1.91 -3.49 4.44
C ILE A 6 2.24 -2.55 3.28
N ARG A 7 2.77 -1.36 3.59
CA ARG A 7 3.45 -0.52 2.62
C ARG A 7 4.85 -1.08 2.34
N HIS A 8 5.27 -1.12 1.09
CA HIS A 8 6.62 -1.55 0.71
C HIS A 8 7.74 -0.83 1.49
N GLY A 9 8.90 -1.47 1.60
CA GLY A 9 10.11 -0.93 2.20
C GLY A 9 10.65 0.30 1.47
N GLU A 10 11.64 0.95 2.04
CA GLU A 10 12.20 2.18 1.48
C GLU A 10 12.91 1.94 0.15
N THR A 11 12.89 2.95 -0.72
CA THR A 11 13.58 2.98 -2.00
C THR A 11 14.38 4.28 -2.12
N SER A 12 15.36 4.34 -3.01
CA SER A 12 16.10 5.57 -3.31
C SER A 12 15.18 6.75 -3.69
N TRP A 13 14.02 6.48 -4.28
CA TRP A 13 13.04 7.51 -4.64
C TRP A 13 12.21 7.97 -3.45
N ASN A 14 12.02 7.15 -2.41
CA ASN A 14 11.45 7.63 -1.14
C ASN A 14 12.38 8.66 -0.48
N LYS A 15 13.68 8.35 -0.38
CA LYS A 15 14.70 9.27 0.15
C LYS A 15 14.77 10.58 -0.63
N ALA A 16 14.68 10.49 -1.95
CA ALA A 16 14.66 11.64 -2.83
C ALA A 16 13.31 12.38 -2.90
N LYS A 17 12.29 11.93 -2.14
CA LYS A 17 10.91 12.48 -2.12
C LYS A 17 10.27 12.59 -3.49
N LYS A 18 10.51 11.59 -4.36
CA LYS A 18 9.99 11.51 -5.72
C LYS A 18 8.72 10.70 -5.80
N LEU A 19 7.79 11.11 -6.67
CA LEU A 19 6.62 10.35 -7.07
C LEU A 19 7.06 9.08 -7.80
N GLN A 20 6.82 7.91 -7.22
CA GLN A 20 7.26 6.65 -7.82
C GLN A 20 6.26 6.11 -8.84
N GLY A 21 4.98 6.16 -8.48
CA GLY A 21 3.92 5.64 -9.32
C GLY A 21 4.17 4.20 -9.74
N ARG A 22 4.12 3.97 -11.03
CA ARG A 22 4.32 2.64 -11.64
C ARG A 22 5.76 2.38 -12.11
N LYS A 23 6.71 3.30 -11.88
CA LYS A 23 8.13 3.00 -12.10
C LYS A 23 8.56 1.89 -11.16
N ASP A 24 9.26 0.93 -11.74
CA ASP A 24 9.65 -0.28 -11.03
C ASP A 24 11.02 -0.10 -10.38
N ILE A 25 11.02 0.53 -9.20
CA ILE A 25 12.19 0.82 -8.39
C ILE A 25 12.30 -0.26 -7.32
N MET A 26 13.49 -0.83 -7.15
CA MET A 26 13.80 -1.82 -6.12
C MET A 26 13.92 -1.18 -4.73
N LEU A 27 13.83 -1.99 -3.69
CA LEU A 27 14.20 -1.58 -2.34
C LEU A 27 15.66 -1.15 -2.29
N ASP A 28 15.97 -0.16 -1.47
CA ASP A 28 17.35 0.13 -1.08
C ASP A 28 17.76 -0.68 0.16
N ALA A 29 18.98 -0.49 0.63
CA ALA A 29 19.51 -1.25 1.76
C ALA A 29 18.68 -1.06 3.05
N ASP A 30 18.18 0.17 3.29
CA ASP A 30 17.34 0.44 4.45
C ASP A 30 15.96 -0.21 4.28
N GLY A 31 15.40 -0.18 3.06
CA GLY A 31 14.14 -0.84 2.75
C GLY A 31 14.19 -2.36 2.94
N ILE A 32 15.29 -3.00 2.56
CA ILE A 32 15.53 -4.42 2.82
C ILE A 32 15.56 -4.67 4.34
N ARG A 33 16.37 -3.92 5.07
CA ARG A 33 16.49 -4.05 6.53
C ARG A 33 15.13 -3.85 7.24
N LEU A 34 14.37 -2.83 6.86
CA LEU A 34 13.05 -2.57 7.46
C LEU A 34 12.08 -3.73 7.20
N ALA A 35 12.11 -4.32 6.00
CA ALA A 35 11.27 -5.46 5.66
C ALA A 35 11.66 -6.72 6.46
N GLU A 36 12.96 -6.98 6.63
CA GLU A 36 13.47 -8.10 7.45
C GLU A 36 13.06 -7.95 8.92
N LEU A 37 13.22 -6.75 9.52
CA LEU A 37 12.80 -6.47 10.89
C LEU A 37 11.28 -6.61 11.06
N THR A 38 10.53 -6.18 10.06
CA THR A 38 9.07 -6.38 10.07
C THR A 38 8.72 -7.85 10.02
N GLY A 39 9.42 -8.64 9.20
CA GLY A 39 9.27 -10.09 9.11
C GLY A 39 9.56 -10.79 10.45
N GLU A 40 10.62 -10.39 11.14
CA GLU A 40 10.94 -10.90 12.49
C GLU A 40 9.83 -10.57 13.49
N GLY A 41 9.32 -9.32 13.47
CA GLY A 41 8.20 -8.92 14.33
C GLY A 41 6.86 -9.61 14.00
N MET A 42 6.74 -10.21 12.82
CA MET A 42 5.56 -10.94 12.35
C MET A 42 5.80 -12.46 12.24
N LYS A 43 6.89 -12.99 12.81
CA LYS A 43 7.27 -14.40 12.67
C LYS A 43 6.25 -15.39 13.24
N ASP A 44 5.54 -14.99 14.29
CA ASP A 44 4.55 -15.82 14.97
C ASP A 44 3.15 -15.75 14.31
N ILE A 45 3.02 -15.05 13.18
CA ILE A 45 1.78 -14.99 12.40
C ILE A 45 1.81 -16.09 11.35
N ASP A 46 0.87 -17.02 11.44
CA ASP A 46 0.67 -18.06 10.44
C ASP A 46 -0.10 -17.47 9.26
N PHE A 47 0.64 -17.07 8.21
CA PHE A 47 0.04 -16.61 6.97
C PHE A 47 -0.37 -17.79 6.08
N ASP A 48 -1.57 -17.71 5.50
CA ASP A 48 -2.07 -18.70 4.53
C ASP A 48 -1.77 -18.28 3.08
N LEU A 49 -1.65 -16.96 2.84
CA LEU A 49 -1.48 -16.39 1.51
C LEU A 49 -0.79 -15.03 1.60
N ALA A 50 0.04 -14.72 0.63
CA ALA A 50 0.49 -13.35 0.35
C ALA A 50 -0.07 -12.87 -1.00
N ILE A 51 -0.57 -11.65 -1.03
CA ILE A 51 -1.00 -10.98 -2.26
C ILE A 51 -0.17 -9.69 -2.40
N SER A 52 0.57 -9.58 -3.48
CA SER A 52 1.45 -8.44 -3.71
C SER A 52 1.02 -7.63 -4.92
N SER A 53 1.25 -6.32 -4.86
CA SER A 53 1.38 -5.52 -6.07
C SER A 53 2.44 -6.15 -6.99
N PRO A 54 2.29 -6.08 -8.33
CA PRO A 54 3.28 -6.62 -9.25
C PRO A 54 4.63 -5.89 -9.24
N LEU A 55 4.73 -4.68 -8.66
CA LEU A 55 5.98 -3.91 -8.63
C LEU A 55 7.01 -4.53 -7.68
N MET A 56 8.28 -4.52 -8.12
CA MET A 56 9.39 -5.20 -7.44
C MET A 56 9.50 -4.82 -5.96
N ARG A 57 9.43 -3.54 -5.63
CA ARG A 57 9.52 -3.07 -4.22
C ARG A 57 8.48 -3.71 -3.30
N ALA A 58 7.25 -3.93 -3.78
CA ALA A 58 6.19 -4.58 -3.01
C ALA A 58 6.43 -6.09 -2.92
N ARG A 59 6.83 -6.73 -4.01
CA ARG A 59 7.16 -8.16 -4.03
C ARG A 59 8.35 -8.47 -3.11
N GLN A 60 9.45 -7.74 -3.24
CA GLN A 60 10.62 -7.89 -2.37
C GLN A 60 10.26 -7.70 -0.89
N THR A 61 9.39 -6.71 -0.58
CA THR A 61 8.91 -6.52 0.80
C THR A 61 8.16 -7.75 1.30
N ALA A 62 7.23 -8.31 0.51
CA ALA A 62 6.50 -9.52 0.91
C ALA A 62 7.44 -10.72 1.09
N GLU A 63 8.37 -10.94 0.17
CA GLU A 63 9.35 -12.03 0.22
C GLU A 63 10.21 -11.95 1.50
N LEU A 64 10.70 -10.75 1.86
CA LEU A 64 11.51 -10.52 3.06
C LEU A 64 10.70 -10.66 4.35
N VAL A 65 9.47 -10.16 4.38
CA VAL A 65 8.55 -10.33 5.52
C VAL A 65 8.20 -11.80 5.75
N LEU A 66 8.03 -12.57 4.69
CA LEU A 66 7.79 -14.00 4.80
C LEU A 66 9.03 -14.80 5.22
N ALA A 67 10.23 -14.23 5.10
CA ALA A 67 11.49 -14.80 5.60
C ALA A 67 11.72 -16.27 5.16
N GLY A 68 11.46 -16.59 3.90
CA GLY A 68 11.63 -17.95 3.34
C GLY A 68 10.56 -18.96 3.74
N ARG A 69 9.50 -18.57 4.46
CA ARG A 69 8.34 -19.43 4.71
C ARG A 69 7.68 -19.82 3.39
N GLU A 70 7.31 -21.07 3.23
CA GLU A 70 6.65 -21.59 2.02
C GLU A 70 5.17 -21.18 1.97
N ILE A 71 4.92 -19.88 1.86
CA ILE A 71 3.58 -19.30 1.76
C ILE A 71 3.28 -19.00 0.29
N PRO A 72 2.15 -19.44 -0.27
CA PRO A 72 1.76 -19.07 -1.61
C PRO A 72 1.71 -17.56 -1.79
N MET A 73 2.34 -17.03 -2.85
CA MET A 73 2.30 -15.61 -3.18
C MET A 73 1.76 -15.39 -4.59
N ILE A 74 0.73 -14.57 -4.70
CA ILE A 74 0.14 -14.16 -5.98
C ILE A 74 0.26 -12.65 -6.14
N THR A 75 0.12 -12.16 -7.37
CA THR A 75 0.11 -10.72 -7.67
C THR A 75 -1.27 -10.25 -8.13
N ASP A 76 -1.66 -9.04 -7.72
CA ASP A 76 -2.88 -8.41 -8.18
C ASP A 76 -2.61 -6.94 -8.60
N LYS A 77 -3.00 -6.60 -9.83
CA LYS A 77 -2.80 -5.26 -10.39
C LYS A 77 -3.71 -4.21 -9.76
N ARG A 78 -4.80 -4.60 -9.09
CA ARG A 78 -5.72 -3.67 -8.44
C ARG A 78 -5.12 -3.00 -7.20
N ILE A 79 -4.05 -3.56 -6.63
CA ILE A 79 -3.30 -2.99 -5.50
C ILE A 79 -1.94 -2.39 -5.92
N ILE A 80 -1.73 -2.14 -7.24
CA ILE A 80 -0.57 -1.39 -7.73
C ILE A 80 -0.62 0.06 -7.27
N GLU A 81 0.51 0.76 -7.20
CA GLU A 81 0.53 2.17 -6.81
C GLU A 81 -0.26 3.06 -7.80
N MET A 82 -0.72 4.20 -7.32
CA MET A 82 -1.31 5.25 -8.13
C MET A 82 -0.34 5.65 -9.23
N SER A 83 -0.81 5.66 -10.48
CA SER A 83 0.01 6.17 -11.58
C SER A 83 0.09 7.69 -11.52
N PHE A 84 1.30 8.22 -11.52
CA PHE A 84 1.55 9.66 -11.66
C PHE A 84 1.93 10.06 -13.10
N GLY A 85 1.81 9.14 -14.05
CA GLY A 85 1.99 9.39 -15.47
C GLY A 85 3.31 10.13 -15.77
N LYS A 86 3.20 11.31 -16.39
CA LYS A 86 4.39 12.11 -16.78
C LYS A 86 5.16 12.72 -15.60
N TRP A 87 4.59 12.68 -14.39
CA TRP A 87 5.23 13.23 -13.18
C TRP A 87 5.98 12.16 -12.37
N GLU A 88 6.04 10.93 -12.84
CA GLU A 88 6.85 9.89 -12.17
C GLU A 88 8.35 10.24 -12.26
N GLY A 89 8.99 10.29 -11.09
CA GLY A 89 10.36 10.76 -10.90
C GLY A 89 10.48 12.22 -10.45
N GLU A 90 9.39 12.97 -10.49
CA GLU A 90 9.33 14.34 -10.02
C GLU A 90 9.08 14.42 -8.51
N SER A 91 9.44 15.55 -7.90
CA SER A 91 9.05 15.88 -6.52
C SER A 91 7.71 16.60 -6.52
N VAL A 92 6.81 16.24 -5.58
CA VAL A 92 5.52 16.93 -5.45
C VAL A 92 5.69 18.43 -5.16
N ARG A 93 6.71 18.79 -4.39
CA ARG A 93 6.86 20.18 -3.87
C ARG A 93 7.93 21.01 -4.57
N HIS A 94 8.82 20.39 -5.34
CA HIS A 94 10.01 21.03 -5.89
C HIS A 94 10.19 20.73 -7.39
N SER A 95 9.10 20.48 -8.09
CA SER A 95 9.12 20.25 -9.53
C SER A 95 8.51 21.44 -10.27
N GLU A 96 9.10 21.79 -11.40
CA GLU A 96 8.58 22.84 -12.29
C GLU A 96 7.38 22.38 -13.13
N ILE A 97 7.19 21.06 -13.24
CA ILE A 97 6.12 20.48 -14.08
C ILE A 97 4.92 19.96 -13.27
N VAL A 98 5.07 19.71 -11.97
CA VAL A 98 3.96 19.36 -11.09
C VAL A 98 3.22 20.64 -10.72
N THR A 99 1.92 20.69 -10.99
CA THR A 99 1.13 21.90 -10.73
C THR A 99 0.96 22.16 -9.23
N GLU A 100 0.89 23.45 -8.86
CA GLU A 100 0.63 23.85 -7.47
C GLU A 100 -0.70 23.30 -6.95
N GLU A 101 -1.74 23.29 -7.80
CA GLU A 101 -3.04 22.72 -7.45
C GLU A 101 -2.94 21.25 -7.07
N PHE A 102 -2.16 20.45 -7.84
CA PHE A 102 -1.93 19.05 -7.49
C PHE A 102 -1.15 18.93 -6.18
N ALA A 103 -0.08 19.69 -6.03
CA ALA A 103 0.78 19.63 -4.85
C ALA A 103 0.01 19.96 -3.55
N ASP A 104 -0.89 20.93 -3.59
CA ASP A 104 -1.75 21.29 -2.47
C ASP A 104 -2.81 20.20 -2.22
N LYS A 105 -3.61 19.87 -3.21
CA LYS A 105 -4.73 18.91 -3.07
C LYS A 105 -4.26 17.49 -2.79
N PHE A 106 -3.08 17.10 -3.27
CA PHE A 106 -2.54 15.76 -3.03
C PHE A 106 -2.52 15.40 -1.54
N PHE A 107 -2.18 16.34 -0.68
CA PHE A 107 -2.12 16.12 0.77
C PHE A 107 -3.36 16.59 1.54
N HIS A 108 -4.02 17.67 1.08
CA HIS A 108 -5.07 18.32 1.85
C HIS A 108 -6.50 17.98 1.37
N ASP A 109 -6.66 17.64 0.08
CA ASP A 109 -7.94 17.27 -0.52
C ASP A 109 -7.74 16.21 -1.62
N PRO A 110 -7.24 15.00 -1.25
CA PRO A 110 -6.88 13.97 -2.22
C PRO A 110 -8.07 13.51 -3.07
N TYR A 111 -9.27 13.51 -2.53
CA TYR A 111 -10.48 13.09 -3.24
C TYR A 111 -10.80 13.99 -4.45
N HIS A 112 -10.47 15.29 -4.38
CA HIS A 112 -10.63 16.27 -5.46
C HIS A 112 -9.30 16.64 -6.14
N CYS A 113 -8.23 15.90 -5.85
CA CYS A 113 -6.94 16.11 -6.46
C CYS A 113 -7.01 15.80 -7.97
N PRO A 114 -6.53 16.70 -8.85
CA PRO A 114 -6.50 16.45 -10.29
C PRO A 114 -5.56 15.29 -10.63
N LYS A 115 -5.80 14.64 -11.77
CA LYS A 115 -4.86 13.60 -12.25
C LYS A 115 -3.59 14.24 -12.80
N ALA A 116 -2.46 13.56 -12.58
CA ALA A 116 -1.28 13.77 -13.38
C ALA A 116 -1.54 13.45 -14.87
N PRO A 117 -0.90 14.13 -15.81
CA PRO A 117 -1.05 13.83 -17.25
C PRO A 117 -0.70 12.36 -17.56
N GLY A 118 -1.70 11.59 -18.01
CA GLY A 118 -1.56 10.15 -18.23
C GLY A 118 -1.55 9.28 -16.97
N GLY A 119 -1.86 9.86 -15.82
CA GLY A 119 -1.96 9.18 -14.53
C GLY A 119 -3.38 8.85 -14.09
N GLU A 120 -3.51 8.41 -12.84
CA GLU A 120 -4.76 8.13 -12.14
C GLU A 120 -5.15 9.27 -11.19
N SER A 121 -6.45 9.41 -10.89
CA SER A 121 -6.94 10.12 -9.72
C SER A 121 -7.03 9.19 -8.52
N PHE A 122 -7.17 9.75 -7.32
CA PHE A 122 -7.48 8.94 -6.14
C PHE A 122 -8.80 8.17 -6.27
N ARG A 123 -9.78 8.70 -7.01
CA ARG A 123 -11.05 8.00 -7.27
C ARG A 123 -10.84 6.74 -8.09
N ASP A 124 -9.99 6.77 -9.13
CA ASP A 124 -9.65 5.58 -9.92
C ASP A 124 -9.00 4.51 -9.02
N VAL A 125 -8.14 4.93 -8.09
CA VAL A 125 -7.47 4.02 -7.14
C VAL A 125 -8.45 3.47 -6.10
N LEU A 126 -9.36 4.30 -5.57
CA LEU A 126 -10.43 3.87 -4.66
C LEU A 126 -11.31 2.81 -5.31
N GLU A 127 -11.71 3.02 -6.57
CA GLU A 127 -12.56 2.07 -7.30
C GLU A 127 -11.88 0.71 -7.46
N ARG A 128 -10.64 0.66 -7.98
CA ARG A 128 -9.94 -0.61 -8.20
C ARG A 128 -9.56 -1.34 -6.90
N THR A 129 -9.25 -0.59 -5.83
CA THR A 129 -8.94 -1.21 -4.53
C THR A 129 -10.21 -1.68 -3.82
N ALA A 130 -11.36 -1.04 -4.04
CA ALA A 130 -12.66 -1.54 -3.58
C ALA A 130 -13.04 -2.84 -4.30
N ASP A 131 -12.86 -2.92 -5.63
CA ASP A 131 -13.06 -4.16 -6.38
C ASP A 131 -12.15 -5.29 -5.88
N PHE A 132 -10.89 -5.01 -5.59
CA PHE A 132 -9.98 -5.96 -4.96
C PHE A 132 -10.52 -6.45 -3.60
N TYR A 133 -10.90 -5.52 -2.72
CA TYR A 133 -11.44 -5.86 -1.40
C TYR A 133 -12.70 -6.72 -1.51
N GLN A 134 -13.64 -6.36 -2.39
CA GLN A 134 -14.85 -7.14 -2.63
C GLN A 134 -14.53 -8.56 -3.11
N SER A 135 -13.55 -8.73 -3.99
CA SER A 135 -13.13 -10.06 -4.45
C SER A 135 -12.53 -10.93 -3.33
N LEU A 136 -11.88 -10.33 -2.35
CA LEU A 136 -11.39 -11.06 -1.18
C LEU A 136 -12.54 -11.55 -0.28
N ILE A 137 -13.44 -10.65 0.09
CA ILE A 137 -14.52 -10.98 1.05
C ILE A 137 -15.57 -11.93 0.46
N GLN A 138 -15.71 -11.97 -0.86
CA GLN A 138 -16.60 -12.90 -1.55
C GLN A 138 -15.98 -14.30 -1.74
N ASN A 139 -14.66 -14.44 -1.60
CA ASN A 139 -14.00 -15.73 -1.78
C ASN A 139 -14.08 -16.57 -0.50
N GLN A 140 -14.93 -17.59 -0.52
CA GLN A 140 -15.13 -18.48 0.64
C GLN A 140 -13.86 -19.22 1.07
N ALA A 141 -12.90 -19.44 0.17
CA ALA A 141 -11.62 -20.06 0.52
C ALA A 141 -10.76 -19.21 1.46
N TYR A 142 -11.04 -17.91 1.55
CA TYR A 142 -10.29 -16.97 2.39
C TYR A 142 -10.99 -16.64 3.72
N LYS A 143 -12.15 -17.26 4.02
CA LYS A 143 -13.01 -16.87 5.15
C LYS A 143 -12.25 -16.80 6.49
N ASP A 144 -11.35 -17.75 6.74
CA ASP A 144 -10.60 -17.83 8.00
C ASP A 144 -9.08 -17.56 7.82
N ALA A 145 -8.67 -17.11 6.62
CA ALA A 145 -7.28 -16.95 6.26
C ALA A 145 -6.64 -15.71 6.89
N ASN A 146 -5.34 -15.81 7.19
CA ASN A 146 -4.44 -14.68 7.45
C ASN A 146 -3.72 -14.31 6.15
N ILE A 147 -4.00 -13.14 5.60
CA ILE A 147 -3.49 -12.71 4.29
C ILE A 147 -2.55 -11.52 4.45
N LEU A 148 -1.30 -11.67 3.99
CA LEU A 148 -0.38 -10.57 3.83
C LEU A 148 -0.66 -9.85 2.52
N ILE A 149 -0.91 -8.54 2.55
CA ILE A 149 -1.16 -7.70 1.37
C ILE A 149 -0.03 -6.66 1.26
N SER A 150 0.89 -6.86 0.32
CA SER A 150 1.99 -5.92 0.10
C SER A 150 1.66 -4.93 -1.02
N THR A 151 1.63 -3.65 -0.66
CA THR A 151 1.18 -2.56 -1.54
C THR A 151 1.97 -1.27 -1.30
N HIS A 152 1.39 -0.10 -1.57
CA HIS A 152 2.07 1.19 -1.66
C HIS A 152 1.38 2.26 -0.83
N GLY A 153 1.91 3.49 -0.86
CA GLY A 153 1.40 4.59 -0.05
C GLY A 153 -0.05 4.97 -0.35
N ALA A 154 -0.33 5.44 -1.55
CA ALA A 154 -1.68 5.85 -1.93
C ALA A 154 -2.63 4.66 -2.06
N ALA A 155 -2.16 3.55 -2.68
CA ALA A 155 -2.98 2.36 -2.86
C ALA A 155 -3.43 1.72 -1.53
N SER A 156 -2.55 1.67 -0.50
CA SER A 156 -2.94 1.15 0.81
C SER A 156 -4.01 2.03 1.48
N ARG A 157 -3.88 3.36 1.40
CA ARG A 157 -4.88 4.29 1.95
C ARG A 157 -6.23 4.16 1.26
N CYS A 158 -6.23 4.02 -0.07
CA CYS A 158 -7.46 3.77 -0.82
C CYS A 158 -8.07 2.40 -0.50
N LEU A 159 -7.25 1.37 -0.30
CA LEU A 159 -7.74 0.06 0.15
C LEU A 159 -8.36 0.16 1.55
N LEU A 160 -7.72 0.87 2.48
CA LEU A 160 -8.22 1.08 3.84
C LEU A 160 -9.52 1.89 3.88
N ALA A 161 -9.84 2.69 2.85
CA ALA A 161 -11.09 3.41 2.78
C ALA A 161 -12.34 2.49 2.83
N ASN A 162 -12.18 1.19 2.54
CA ASN A 162 -13.26 0.21 2.67
C ASN A 162 -13.66 -0.09 4.13
N PHE A 163 -12.85 0.30 5.11
CA PHE A 163 -13.12 0.13 6.55
C PHE A 163 -13.70 1.38 7.20
N TYR A 164 -14.02 2.42 6.43
CA TYR A 164 -14.52 3.69 6.94
C TYR A 164 -15.81 4.12 6.22
N GLU A 165 -16.68 4.81 6.94
CA GLU A 165 -17.90 5.41 6.36
C GLU A 165 -17.54 6.55 5.41
N ASP A 166 -16.74 7.51 5.86
CA ASP A 166 -16.20 8.56 5.01
C ASP A 166 -14.99 8.05 4.22
N LYS A 167 -15.11 8.03 2.90
CA LYS A 167 -14.05 7.60 1.97
C LYS A 167 -13.27 8.77 1.37
N THR A 168 -13.60 10.00 1.71
CA THR A 168 -12.97 11.21 1.14
C THR A 168 -11.69 11.62 1.86
N ASP A 169 -11.61 11.39 3.18
CA ASP A 169 -10.38 11.56 3.95
C ASP A 169 -9.43 10.37 3.72
N ILE A 170 -8.76 10.38 2.58
CA ILE A 170 -7.94 9.23 2.14
C ILE A 170 -6.69 9.08 3.02
N TRP A 171 -6.00 10.17 3.33
CA TRP A 171 -4.73 10.08 4.04
C TRP A 171 -4.86 9.73 5.52
N ARG A 172 -5.88 10.19 6.20
CA ARG A 172 -6.17 9.86 7.62
C ARG A 172 -4.94 9.90 8.52
N GLY A 173 -4.23 11.03 8.49
CA GLY A 173 -3.01 11.23 9.29
C GLY A 173 -1.71 11.13 8.47
N GLY A 174 -1.80 11.01 7.16
CA GLY A 174 -0.68 11.14 6.24
C GLY A 174 -0.26 9.87 5.50
N VAL A 175 0.84 10.00 4.79
CA VAL A 175 1.46 8.88 4.06
C VAL A 175 2.00 7.87 5.08
N PRO A 176 1.66 6.57 4.99
CA PRO A 176 2.15 5.58 5.94
C PRO A 176 3.67 5.46 5.86
N LYS A 177 4.34 5.10 6.96
CA LYS A 177 5.78 4.82 6.96
C LYS A 177 6.08 3.56 6.12
N ASN A 178 7.29 3.46 5.58
CA ASN A 178 7.72 2.26 4.87
C ASN A 178 7.69 1.05 5.83
N CYS A 179 7.26 -0.10 5.36
CA CYS A 179 7.02 -1.32 6.15
C CYS A 179 6.03 -1.16 7.32
N SER A 180 5.26 -0.06 7.41
CA SER A 180 4.15 -0.02 8.36
C SER A 180 3.01 -0.94 7.93
N VAL A 181 2.36 -1.55 8.91
CA VAL A 181 1.32 -2.56 8.73
C VAL A 181 0.00 -2.08 9.32
N CYS A 182 -1.07 -2.14 8.54
CA CYS A 182 -2.42 -2.02 9.04
C CYS A 182 -3.04 -3.41 9.14
N ILE A 183 -3.71 -3.70 10.26
CA ILE A 183 -4.33 -5.00 10.50
C ILE A 183 -5.84 -4.80 10.55
N ALA A 184 -6.56 -5.54 9.72
CA ALA A 184 -8.01 -5.54 9.68
C ALA A 184 -8.55 -6.97 9.83
N GLU A 185 -9.73 -7.08 10.43
CA GLU A 185 -10.48 -8.33 10.52
C GLU A 185 -11.79 -8.20 9.75
N VAL A 186 -12.11 -9.25 9.00
CA VAL A 186 -13.38 -9.33 8.26
C VAL A 186 -14.15 -10.54 8.76
N THR A 187 -15.35 -10.28 9.29
CA THR A 187 -16.28 -11.31 9.78
C THR A 187 -17.64 -11.08 9.11
N ASP A 188 -18.15 -12.11 8.44
CA ASP A 188 -19.43 -12.10 7.74
C ASP A 188 -19.60 -10.91 6.76
N GLY A 189 -18.49 -10.57 6.05
CA GLY A 189 -18.44 -9.48 5.07
C GLY A 189 -18.28 -8.09 5.66
N VAL A 190 -18.23 -7.96 7.00
CA VAL A 190 -18.01 -6.69 7.69
C VAL A 190 -16.55 -6.59 8.11
N GLY A 191 -15.85 -5.56 7.61
CA GLY A 191 -14.45 -5.31 7.95
C GLY A 191 -14.29 -4.30 9.07
N VAL A 192 -13.38 -4.59 10.01
CA VAL A 192 -13.00 -3.69 11.11
C VAL A 192 -11.48 -3.53 11.12
N LEU A 193 -11.02 -2.28 11.16
CA LEU A 193 -9.59 -1.99 11.31
C LEU A 193 -9.20 -2.14 12.78
N LEU A 194 -8.27 -3.07 13.07
CA LEU A 194 -7.80 -3.35 14.43
C LEU A 194 -6.57 -2.51 14.80
N GLU A 195 -5.62 -2.38 13.86
CA GLU A 195 -4.36 -1.68 14.04
C GLU A 195 -4.07 -0.81 12.81
N LYS A 196 -3.58 0.40 13.02
CA LYS A 196 -3.22 1.31 11.94
C LYS A 196 -1.76 1.71 12.04
N ASP A 197 -1.05 1.61 10.91
CA ASP A 197 0.33 2.07 10.74
C ASP A 197 1.31 1.53 11.80
N LYS A 198 1.09 0.30 12.27
CA LYS A 198 1.98 -0.39 13.21
C LYS A 198 3.34 -0.62 12.57
N ILE A 199 4.40 -0.30 13.31
CA ILE A 199 5.78 -0.59 12.92
C ILE A 199 6.36 -1.66 13.84
N TYR A 200 7.27 -2.48 13.30
CA TYR A 200 7.92 -3.58 14.00
C TYR A 200 9.45 -3.36 14.14
N TYR A 201 9.90 -2.14 13.89
CA TYR A 201 11.30 -1.71 14.00
C TYR A 201 11.40 -0.44 14.83
N GLU A 202 12.56 -0.20 15.42
CA GLU A 202 12.89 1.06 16.11
C GLU A 202 13.30 2.13 15.08
N GLU A 203 12.96 3.41 15.35
CA GLU A 203 13.28 4.58 14.51
C GLU A 203 14.68 5.12 14.80
#